data_2853ac9a25643e4e3f3e21102ad4f0c0
#
_entry.id   2853ac9a25643e4e3f3e21102ad4f0c0
#
_cell.length_a   1.000
_cell.length_b   1.000
_cell.length_c   1.000
_cell.angle_alpha   90.00
_cell.angle_beta   90.00
_cell.angle_gamma   90.00
#
_symmetry.space_group_name_H-M   'P 1'
#
loop_
_entity.id
_entity.type
_entity.pdbx_description
1 polymer ?
#
loop_
_entity_poly.entity_id
_entity_poly.type
_entity_poly.pdbx_seq_one_letter_code
_entity_poly.pdbx_strand_id
1 'polypeptide(L)'
;MSHDKKHCNPVFFTAECCNNPQTIPITGQQLNQLISLLNSLVTAIANFFANPNEANRLILINLFNQFLDLLNSLIPSPEGNYLKQLIQSILTILQSPVPNLSQLAVLLQQFYSALAPFFFALIIDPASLQLLLNLLVQLINATPGP
;
A
#
# COMPACT_ATOMS: atom_id res chain seq x y z
N MET A 1 25.03 6.68 25.06
CA MET A 1 24.74 6.44 24.59
C MET A 1 24.48 6.42 23.84
N SER A 2 24.27 6.89 24.00
CA SER A 2 24.04 6.76 23.49
C SER A 2 24.07 6.78 22.57
N HIS A 3 23.99 6.98 22.45
CA HIS A 3 24.14 6.91 21.79
C HIS A 3 24.04 6.50 21.10
N ASP A 4 24.01 6.50 21.23
CA ASP A 4 23.78 6.09 20.65
C ASP A 4 23.21 5.96 19.98
N LYS A 5 22.92 6.11 20.02
CA LYS A 5 22.18 6.13 19.68
C LYS A 5 21.31 5.88 19.30
N LYS A 6 21.46 5.81 19.32
CA LYS A 6 20.37 5.37 19.19
C LYS A 6 19.12 5.75 19.79
N HIS A 7 18.83 6.28 20.65
CA HIS A 7 17.58 6.86 21.06
C HIS A 7 17.29 8.16 20.34
N CYS A 8 15.99 8.48 20.17
CA CYS A 8 15.58 9.70 19.50
C CYS A 8 15.57 10.86 20.47
N ASN A 9 16.31 11.89 20.13
CA ASN A 9 16.26 13.14 20.87
C ASN A 9 15.14 14.00 20.28
N PRO A 10 14.18 14.49 21.06
CA PRO A 10 13.09 15.30 20.51
C PRO A 10 13.56 16.56 19.81
N VAL A 11 14.75 17.06 20.13
CA VAL A 11 15.32 18.24 19.47
C VAL A 11 15.89 17.88 18.10
N PHE A 12 16.32 16.65 17.93
CA PHE A 12 16.93 16.18 16.69
C PHE A 12 16.14 15.06 16.10
N PHE A 13 15.23 15.38 15.24
CA PHE A 13 14.48 14.38 14.52
C PHE A 13 15.28 13.93 13.32
N THR A 14 15.65 12.66 13.32
CA THR A 14 16.24 12.03 12.14
C THR A 14 15.38 10.83 11.75
N ALA A 15 15.40 10.51 10.48
CA ALA A 15 14.65 9.36 9.99
C ALA A 15 15.12 8.06 10.66
N GLU A 16 16.43 7.92 10.85
CA GLU A 16 17.00 6.72 11.45
C GLU A 16 16.62 6.59 12.91
N CYS A 17 16.45 7.70 13.59
CA CYS A 17 16.23 7.69 15.03
C CYS A 17 14.75 7.57 15.40
N CYS A 18 13.88 8.37 14.75
CA CYS A 18 12.54 8.61 15.25
C CYS A 18 11.44 8.05 14.38
N ASN A 19 11.77 7.64 13.15
CA ASN A 19 10.83 6.97 12.28
C ASN A 19 10.82 5.48 12.61
N ASN A 20 9.81 4.79 12.09
CA ASN A 20 9.75 3.35 12.25
C ASN A 20 11.01 2.73 11.70
N PRO A 21 11.62 1.80 12.43
CA PRO A 21 12.77 1.10 11.88
C PRO A 21 12.36 0.29 10.67
N GLN A 22 13.31 0.11 9.75
CA GLN A 22 13.13 -0.79 8.63
C GLN A 22 13.22 -2.22 9.15
N THR A 23 12.08 -2.87 9.25
CA THR A 23 11.96 -4.18 9.90
C THR A 23 11.46 -5.27 8.99
N ILE A 24 10.97 -4.92 7.79
CA ILE A 24 10.37 -5.89 6.86
C ILE A 24 11.35 -6.16 5.73
N PRO A 25 12.03 -7.33 5.74
CA PRO A 25 12.90 -7.70 4.61
C PRO A 25 12.06 -7.95 3.38
N ILE A 26 12.56 -7.50 2.24
CA ILE A 26 11.91 -7.73 0.96
C ILE A 26 13.01 -8.00 -0.06
N THR A 27 12.84 -9.03 -0.88
CA THR A 27 13.80 -9.35 -1.93
C THR A 27 13.63 -8.39 -3.10
N GLY A 28 14.64 -8.32 -3.96
CA GLY A 28 14.54 -7.52 -5.19
C GLY A 28 13.39 -7.97 -6.06
N GLN A 29 13.13 -9.26 -6.14
CA GLN A 29 12.00 -9.81 -6.90
C GLN A 29 10.66 -9.39 -6.30
N GLN A 30 10.53 -9.47 -4.97
CA GLN A 30 9.31 -9.04 -4.29
C GLN A 30 9.09 -7.54 -4.44
N LEU A 31 10.15 -6.75 -4.37
CA LEU A 31 10.06 -5.31 -4.57
C LEU A 31 9.59 -4.98 -5.99
N ASN A 32 10.15 -5.64 -7.00
CA ASN A 32 9.72 -5.44 -8.38
C ASN A 32 8.26 -5.84 -8.57
N GLN A 33 7.83 -6.90 -7.90
CA GLN A 33 6.43 -7.33 -7.93
C GLN A 33 5.52 -6.29 -7.29
N LEU A 34 5.93 -5.73 -6.17
CA LEU A 34 5.18 -4.66 -5.50
C LEU A 34 5.04 -3.43 -6.40
N ILE A 35 6.13 -3.00 -7.03
CA ILE A 35 6.12 -1.86 -7.93
C ILE A 35 5.18 -2.12 -9.11
N SER A 36 5.25 -3.31 -9.69
CA SER A 36 4.40 -3.69 -10.81
C SER A 36 2.92 -3.70 -10.43
N LEU A 37 2.60 -4.25 -9.25
CA LEU A 37 1.23 -4.26 -8.74
C LEU A 37 0.69 -2.85 -8.52
N LEU A 38 1.50 -1.96 -7.94
CA LEU A 38 1.07 -0.59 -7.70
C LEU A 38 0.82 0.15 -9.02
N ASN A 39 1.68 -0.03 -10.01
CA ASN A 39 1.47 0.55 -11.34
C ASN A 39 0.17 0.05 -11.96
N SER A 40 -0.08 -1.24 -11.88
CA SER A 40 -1.30 -1.83 -12.43
C SER A 40 -2.53 -1.33 -11.69
N LEU A 41 -2.43 -1.15 -10.37
CA LEU A 41 -3.53 -0.63 -9.57
C LEU A 41 -3.88 0.80 -9.95
N VAL A 42 -2.90 1.66 -10.21
CA VAL A 42 -3.18 3.04 -10.63
C VAL A 42 -4.12 3.04 -11.84
N THR A 43 -3.77 2.27 -12.86
CA THR A 43 -4.57 2.19 -14.09
C THR A 43 -5.92 1.54 -13.85
N ALA A 44 -5.92 0.43 -13.10
CA ALA A 44 -7.15 -0.34 -12.88
C ALA A 44 -8.16 0.44 -12.03
N ILE A 45 -7.70 1.18 -11.04
CA ILE A 45 -8.58 2.00 -10.19
C ILE A 45 -9.19 3.13 -11.01
N ALA A 46 -8.38 3.84 -11.79
CA ALA A 46 -8.87 4.91 -12.65
C ALA A 46 -9.92 4.38 -13.63
N ASN A 47 -9.66 3.24 -14.24
CA ASN A 47 -10.58 2.63 -15.20
C ASN A 47 -11.88 2.20 -14.55
N PHE A 48 -11.81 1.62 -13.36
CA PHE A 48 -13.01 1.13 -12.69
C PHE A 48 -13.94 2.28 -12.28
N PHE A 49 -13.40 3.35 -11.71
CA PHE A 49 -14.23 4.49 -11.32
C PHE A 49 -14.80 5.22 -12.53
N ALA A 50 -14.07 5.25 -13.64
CA ALA A 50 -14.57 5.84 -14.88
C ALA A 50 -15.65 4.96 -15.51
N ASN A 51 -15.54 3.65 -15.38
CA ASN A 51 -16.42 2.69 -16.03
C ASN A 51 -16.54 1.44 -15.14
N PRO A 52 -17.46 1.45 -14.16
CA PRO A 52 -17.55 0.37 -13.17
C PRO A 52 -18.31 -0.85 -13.72
N ASN A 53 -17.74 -1.47 -14.73
CA ASN A 53 -18.30 -2.67 -15.34
C ASN A 53 -17.67 -3.94 -14.75
N GLU A 54 -18.18 -5.08 -15.17
CA GLU A 54 -17.76 -6.38 -14.67
C GLU A 54 -16.28 -6.65 -14.99
N ALA A 55 -15.84 -6.32 -16.19
CA ALA A 55 -14.47 -6.59 -16.61
C ALA A 55 -13.47 -5.80 -15.74
N ASN A 56 -13.75 -4.52 -15.49
CA ASN A 56 -12.87 -3.69 -14.67
C ASN A 56 -12.92 -4.10 -13.21
N ARG A 57 -14.08 -4.55 -12.74
CA ARG A 57 -14.24 -5.08 -11.38
C ARG A 57 -13.37 -6.31 -11.17
N LEU A 58 -13.39 -7.24 -12.11
CA LEU A 58 -12.61 -8.49 -12.00
C LEU A 58 -11.12 -8.21 -12.05
N ILE A 59 -10.69 -7.22 -12.84
CA ILE A 59 -9.28 -6.83 -12.87
C ILE A 59 -8.83 -6.34 -11.48
N LEU A 60 -9.63 -5.49 -10.84
CA LEU A 60 -9.30 -5.01 -9.49
C LEU A 60 -9.27 -6.14 -8.48
N ILE A 61 -10.25 -7.02 -8.50
CA ILE A 61 -10.29 -8.17 -7.59
C ILE A 61 -9.01 -9.00 -7.75
N ASN A 62 -8.60 -9.26 -8.99
CA ASN A 62 -7.42 -10.04 -9.25
C ASN A 62 -6.15 -9.36 -8.72
N LEU A 63 -6.02 -8.05 -8.94
CA LEU A 63 -4.86 -7.30 -8.48
C LEU A 63 -4.77 -7.26 -6.95
N PHE A 64 -5.89 -7.06 -6.26
CA PHE A 64 -5.88 -7.06 -4.80
C PHE A 64 -5.58 -8.44 -4.23
N ASN A 65 -6.01 -9.51 -4.89
CA ASN A 65 -5.65 -10.87 -4.49
C ASN A 65 -4.15 -11.10 -4.66
N GLN A 66 -3.56 -10.61 -5.75
CA GLN A 66 -2.11 -10.69 -5.95
C GLN A 66 -1.34 -9.90 -4.89
N PHE A 67 -1.87 -8.73 -4.50
CA PHE A 67 -1.26 -7.93 -3.45
C PHE A 67 -1.29 -8.68 -2.12
N LEU A 68 -2.42 -9.33 -1.84
CA LEU A 68 -2.57 -10.13 -0.62
C LEU A 68 -1.57 -11.28 -0.60
N ASP A 69 -1.37 -11.95 -1.74
CA ASP A 69 -0.39 -13.03 -1.86
C ASP A 69 1.02 -12.51 -1.61
N LEU A 70 1.35 -11.33 -2.13
CA LEU A 70 2.66 -10.73 -1.90
C LEU A 70 2.86 -10.44 -0.41
N LEU A 71 1.88 -9.84 0.25
CA LEU A 71 1.96 -9.57 1.68
C LEU A 71 2.14 -10.85 2.49
N ASN A 72 1.47 -11.93 2.08
CA ASN A 72 1.61 -13.23 2.74
C ASN A 72 2.97 -13.87 2.53
N SER A 73 3.71 -13.43 1.52
CA SER A 73 5.07 -13.93 1.26
C SER A 73 6.12 -13.20 2.10
N LEU A 74 5.76 -12.09 2.72
CA LEU A 74 6.66 -11.34 3.59
C LEU A 74 6.48 -11.80 5.04
N ILE A 75 7.47 -11.50 5.88
CA ILE A 75 7.32 -11.80 7.30
C ILE A 75 6.14 -11.00 7.86
N PRO A 76 5.39 -11.55 8.83
CA PRO A 76 4.29 -10.82 9.44
C PRO A 76 4.76 -9.54 10.12
N SER A 77 3.97 -8.49 10.01
CA SER A 77 4.23 -7.20 10.62
C SER A 77 2.90 -6.51 10.93
N PRO A 78 2.87 -5.59 11.91
CA PRO A 78 1.63 -4.84 12.15
C PRO A 78 1.18 -4.07 10.92
N GLU A 79 2.12 -3.45 10.20
CA GLU A 79 1.80 -2.69 8.98
C GLU A 79 1.23 -3.58 7.90
N GLY A 80 1.86 -4.73 7.67
CA GLY A 80 1.39 -5.69 6.66
C GLY A 80 0.06 -6.30 7.02
N ASN A 81 -0.14 -6.63 8.30
CA ASN A 81 -1.40 -7.22 8.77
C ASN A 81 -2.56 -6.23 8.61
N TYR A 82 -2.33 -4.96 8.88
CA TYR A 82 -3.35 -3.94 8.69
C TYR A 82 -3.73 -3.80 7.21
N LEU A 83 -2.74 -3.81 6.32
CA LEU A 83 -3.00 -3.78 4.87
C LEU A 83 -3.83 -4.98 4.44
N LYS A 84 -3.54 -6.17 4.96
CA LYS A 84 -4.31 -7.37 4.62
C LYS A 84 -5.78 -7.22 5.01
N GLN A 85 -6.05 -6.65 6.19
CA GLN A 85 -7.42 -6.42 6.64
C GLN A 85 -8.14 -5.44 5.72
N LEU A 86 -7.48 -4.35 5.33
CA LEU A 86 -8.08 -3.37 4.43
C LEU A 86 -8.35 -3.97 3.05
N ILE A 87 -7.42 -4.77 2.53
CA ILE A 87 -7.61 -5.45 1.25
C ILE A 87 -8.82 -6.37 1.30
N GLN A 88 -9.00 -7.11 2.40
CA GLN A 88 -10.14 -8.00 2.53
C GLN A 88 -11.46 -7.22 2.56
N SER A 89 -11.48 -6.07 3.20
CA SER A 89 -12.66 -5.20 3.19
C SER A 89 -12.94 -4.66 1.79
N ILE A 90 -11.90 -4.26 1.07
CA ILE A 90 -12.03 -3.79 -0.32
C ILE A 90 -12.58 -4.92 -1.20
N LEU A 91 -12.05 -6.12 -1.06
CA LEU A 91 -12.50 -7.28 -1.83
C LEU A 91 -13.97 -7.59 -1.56
N THR A 92 -14.39 -7.48 -0.30
CA THR A 92 -15.79 -7.71 0.07
C THR A 92 -16.72 -6.75 -0.68
N ILE A 93 -16.34 -5.47 -0.77
CA ILE A 93 -17.14 -4.50 -1.52
C ILE A 93 -17.14 -4.81 -3.01
N LEU A 94 -15.96 -5.11 -3.56
CA LEU A 94 -15.84 -5.40 -4.99
C LEU A 94 -16.61 -6.65 -5.41
N GLN A 95 -16.76 -7.61 -4.51
CA GLN A 95 -17.47 -8.86 -4.78
C GLN A 95 -18.98 -8.73 -4.65
N SER A 96 -19.48 -7.60 -4.16
CA SER A 96 -20.91 -7.34 -4.11
C SER A 96 -21.50 -7.22 -5.52
N PRO A 97 -22.75 -7.64 -5.74
CA PRO A 97 -23.37 -7.51 -7.07
C PRO A 97 -23.41 -6.07 -7.58
N VAL A 98 -23.63 -5.11 -6.67
CA VAL A 98 -23.59 -3.68 -7.00
C VAL A 98 -22.67 -3.01 -6.01
N PRO A 99 -21.39 -2.85 -6.36
CA PRO A 99 -20.43 -2.25 -5.42
C PRO A 99 -20.81 -0.81 -5.09
N ASN A 100 -20.67 -0.46 -3.82
CA ASN A 100 -20.87 0.92 -3.36
C ASN A 100 -19.57 1.70 -3.63
N LEU A 101 -19.58 2.53 -4.67
CA LEU A 101 -18.37 3.24 -5.10
C LEU A 101 -17.89 4.26 -4.07
N SER A 102 -18.82 4.93 -3.37
CA SER A 102 -18.43 5.87 -2.32
C SER A 102 -17.71 5.18 -1.17
N GLN A 103 -18.23 4.03 -0.75
CA GLN A 103 -17.62 3.24 0.31
C GLN A 103 -16.27 2.68 -0.14
N LEU A 104 -16.19 2.25 -1.38
CA LEU A 104 -14.93 1.78 -1.95
C LEU A 104 -13.87 2.89 -1.94
N ALA A 105 -14.25 4.10 -2.34
CA ALA A 105 -13.32 5.24 -2.34
C ALA A 105 -12.80 5.52 -0.92
N VAL A 106 -13.65 5.46 0.09
CA VAL A 106 -13.23 5.67 1.48
C VAL A 106 -12.24 4.59 1.92
N LEU A 107 -12.53 3.32 1.61
CA LEU A 107 -11.62 2.22 1.95
C LEU A 107 -10.29 2.34 1.22
N LEU A 108 -10.31 2.75 -0.04
CA LEU A 108 -9.06 2.97 -0.78
C LEU A 108 -8.23 4.08 -0.15
N GLN A 109 -8.87 5.17 0.31
CA GLN A 109 -8.16 6.23 1.01
C GLN A 109 -7.49 5.71 2.29
N GLN A 110 -8.19 4.87 3.04
CA GLN A 110 -7.62 4.23 4.23
C GLN A 110 -6.45 3.31 3.85
N PHE A 111 -6.59 2.57 2.77
CA PHE A 111 -5.54 1.69 2.27
C PHE A 111 -4.29 2.51 1.92
N TYR A 112 -4.45 3.64 1.24
CA TYR A 112 -3.32 4.49 0.87
C TYR A 112 -2.63 5.06 2.11
N SER A 113 -3.42 5.47 3.11
CA SER A 113 -2.85 5.94 4.38
C SER A 113 -2.04 4.86 5.08
N ALA A 114 -2.43 3.61 4.94
CA ALA A 114 -1.73 2.48 5.53
C ALA A 114 -0.49 2.05 4.72
N LEU A 115 -0.45 2.36 3.43
CA LEU A 115 0.69 2.03 2.58
C LEU A 115 1.94 2.80 2.99
N ALA A 116 1.82 4.06 3.39
CA ALA A 116 2.97 4.88 3.72
C ALA A 116 3.80 4.27 4.87
N PRO A 117 3.23 3.97 6.03
CA PRO A 117 4.02 3.35 7.11
C PRO A 117 4.55 1.96 6.71
N PHE A 118 3.82 1.22 5.87
CA PHE A 118 4.31 -0.05 5.36
C PHE A 118 5.57 0.15 4.51
N PHE A 119 5.56 1.12 3.59
CA PHE A 119 6.73 1.40 2.74
C PHE A 119 7.93 1.82 3.60
N PHE A 120 7.71 2.65 4.61
CA PHE A 120 8.80 3.07 5.51
C PHE A 120 9.36 1.93 6.33
N ALA A 121 8.58 0.88 6.58
CA ALA A 121 9.04 -0.29 7.33
C ALA A 121 9.82 -1.28 6.46
N LEU A 122 9.75 -1.17 5.14
CA LEU A 122 10.49 -2.06 4.23
C LEU A 122 11.98 -1.75 4.27
N ILE A 123 12.80 -2.80 4.22
CA ILE A 123 14.25 -2.64 4.14
C ILE A 123 14.62 -2.45 2.67
N ILE A 124 14.57 -1.20 2.23
CA ILE A 124 14.85 -0.81 0.86
C ILE A 124 15.71 0.46 0.84
N ASP A 125 16.32 0.71 -0.31
CA ASP A 125 17.13 1.91 -0.49
C ASP A 125 16.23 3.16 -0.67
N PRO A 126 16.79 4.37 -0.47
CA PRO A 126 15.98 5.59 -0.59
C PRO A 126 15.36 5.80 -1.97
N ALA A 127 16.04 5.39 -3.03
CA ALA A 127 15.50 5.55 -4.39
C ALA A 127 14.26 4.69 -4.59
N SER A 128 14.27 3.46 -4.09
CA SER A 128 13.11 2.58 -4.16
C SER A 128 11.96 3.11 -3.33
N LEU A 129 12.24 3.62 -2.14
CA LEU A 129 11.23 4.24 -1.29
C LEU A 129 10.58 5.43 -2.00
N GLN A 130 11.38 6.28 -2.62
CA GLN A 130 10.87 7.45 -3.36
C GLN A 130 9.94 7.01 -4.49
N LEU A 131 10.32 5.95 -5.20
CA LEU A 131 9.48 5.40 -6.28
C LEU A 131 8.14 4.92 -5.74
N LEU A 132 8.14 4.20 -4.61
CA LEU A 132 6.91 3.72 -3.99
C LEU A 132 6.02 4.88 -3.54
N LEU A 133 6.61 5.93 -2.98
CA LEU A 133 5.86 7.11 -2.56
C LEU A 133 5.26 7.84 -3.75
N ASN A 134 5.99 7.91 -4.87
CA ASN A 134 5.45 8.50 -6.10
C ASN A 134 4.25 7.72 -6.63
N LEU A 135 4.31 6.39 -6.56
CA LEU A 135 3.19 5.54 -6.95
C LEU A 135 1.99 5.74 -6.03
N LEU A 136 2.25 5.94 -4.74
CA LEU A 136 1.19 6.23 -3.77
C LEU A 136 0.45 7.51 -4.15
N VAL A 137 1.17 8.56 -4.53
CA VAL A 137 0.56 9.81 -4.99
C VAL A 137 -0.31 9.56 -6.23
N GLN A 138 0.17 8.74 -7.15
CA GLN A 138 -0.60 8.41 -8.35
C GLN A 138 -1.88 7.66 -8.01
N LEU A 139 -1.83 6.74 -7.03
CA LEU A 139 -3.02 6.03 -6.56
C LEU A 139 -4.05 7.01 -5.97
N ILE A 140 -3.59 7.93 -5.16
CA ILE A 140 -4.47 8.94 -4.56
C ILE A 140 -5.14 9.77 -5.66
N ASN A 141 -4.37 10.18 -6.66
CA ASN A 141 -4.89 10.99 -7.76
C ASN A 141 -5.84 10.22 -8.66
N ALA A 142 -5.71 8.90 -8.74
CA ALA A 142 -6.57 8.05 -9.55
C ALA A 142 -7.91 7.76 -8.87
N THR A 143 -8.06 8.09 -7.60
CA THR A 143 -9.22 7.75 -6.79
C THR A 143 -10.07 9.00 -6.56
N PRO A 144 -11.39 8.96 -6.83
CA PRO A 144 -12.24 10.11 -6.53
C PRO A 144 -12.26 10.41 -5.04
N GLY A 145 -12.48 11.67 -4.69
CA GLY A 145 -12.69 12.05 -3.30
C GLY A 145 -13.95 11.40 -2.75
N PRO A 146 -13.99 11.18 -1.42
CA PRO A 146 -15.17 10.57 -0.79
C PRO A 146 -16.39 11.47 -0.83
#